data_5942c9ea800ff8beb50c48f23db11864
#
_entry.id   5942c9ea800ff8beb50c48f23db11864
#
_cell.length_a   1.000
_cell.length_b   1.000
_cell.length_c   1.000
_cell.angle_alpha   90.00
_cell.angle_beta   90.00
_cell.angle_gamma   90.00
#
_symmetry.space_group_name_H-M   'P 1'
#
loop_
_entity.id
_entity.type
_entity.pdbx_description
1 polymer ?
#
loop_
_entity_poly.entity_id
_entity_poly.type
_entity_poly.pdbx_seq_one_letter_code
_entity_poly.pdbx_strand_id
1 'polypeptide(L)'
;MYHCLPSSKRTDPGIGRGDARLFSRPFAANARRRLAARSRLDKNRPFDASIMLSQHFLFFFAMLGAFNGIGAASFLWWRAKGKPTQRWLSLLILAVSVRTGKSVAFYFWPDIPKIVLQLGLTACFMIGPCLFFLLRSSQSDSPGLGRADRRHIAGLLVIAAAVNVLLPYAGHIDLWRQVVAPAITYSWLGYLLLATLQVYRHRARLSGTPSGPLLLGAVGGIWLIWIAYFTAGYTSYIVGALSFTFVLASSVVVYLRLRSGQTPIEPYQDRRIPQTEAAAQLQALAELMARERLHLDPGLTLPRLARRLGMPQARLTQLLNDNNQTSFKQYLAQLRVGEAKTLLSREPSKPLEAIAEAAGFQSMSTFYSAFKKVEGITPAAFRQRAQTPGIDSRSPENDSNALI
;
A
#
# COMPACT_ATOMS: atom_id res chain seq x y z
N MET A 1 -3.91 -27.32 -13.97
CA MET A 1 -3.28 -28.06 -15.07
C MET A 1 -2.10 -28.83 -14.53
N TYR A 2 -2.14 -30.12 -14.66
CA TYR A 2 -1.34 -31.06 -13.89
C TYR A 2 -0.69 -32.02 -14.86
N HIS A 3 0.60 -31.98 -15.00
CA HIS A 3 1.37 -33.09 -15.55
C HIS A 3 2.04 -33.82 -14.39
N CYS A 4 1.55 -35.00 -14.07
CA CYS A 4 2.28 -36.07 -13.42
C CYS A 4 1.69 -37.40 -13.87
N LEU A 5 2.49 -38.09 -14.63
CA LEU A 5 2.64 -39.52 -14.95
C LEU A 5 1.48 -40.47 -14.72
N PRO A 6 1.19 -41.31 -15.70
CA PRO A 6 0.19 -42.37 -15.58
C PRO A 6 0.77 -43.66 -14.97
N SER A 7 0.17 -44.14 -13.90
CA SER A 7 0.30 -45.56 -13.52
C SER A 7 -0.81 -46.33 -14.19
N SER A 8 -0.54 -46.98 -15.31
CA SER A 8 -1.42 -47.91 -15.95
C SER A 8 -1.27 -49.31 -15.31
N LYS A 9 -2.26 -49.75 -14.57
CA LYS A 9 -2.54 -51.18 -14.45
C LYS A 9 -3.61 -51.53 -15.49
N ARG A 10 -3.20 -52.12 -16.60
CA ARG A 10 -4.09 -52.88 -17.46
C ARG A 10 -3.93 -54.36 -17.13
N THR A 11 -5.00 -54.98 -16.77
CA THR A 11 -5.22 -56.44 -16.77
C THR A 11 -5.42 -56.86 -18.20
N ASP A 12 -4.55 -57.74 -18.73
CA ASP A 12 -4.73 -58.42 -20.01
C ASP A 12 -5.52 -59.74 -19.84
N PRO A 13 -6.38 -60.07 -20.76
CA PRO A 13 -6.80 -61.45 -20.98
C PRO A 13 -5.95 -62.10 -22.08
N GLY A 14 -5.50 -63.32 -21.84
CA GLY A 14 -4.52 -64.08 -22.59
C GLY A 14 -4.81 -64.35 -24.07
N ILE A 15 -3.74 -64.40 -24.81
CA ILE A 15 -3.61 -65.12 -26.12
C ILE A 15 -2.17 -65.61 -26.26
N GLY A 16 -2.03 -66.89 -26.56
CA GLY A 16 -1.07 -67.51 -27.45
C GLY A 16 0.43 -67.50 -27.08
N ARG A 17 0.93 -68.64 -26.61
CA ARG A 17 2.36 -69.04 -26.63
C ARG A 17 2.88 -69.09 -28.06
N GLY A 18 3.85 -68.28 -28.39
CA GLY A 18 4.63 -68.36 -29.62
C GLY A 18 5.94 -67.61 -29.47
N ASP A 19 7.03 -68.30 -29.67
CA ASP A 19 8.46 -67.94 -29.69
C ASP A 19 8.85 -66.45 -29.82
N ALA A 20 9.17 -65.78 -28.72
CA ALA A 20 9.75 -64.46 -28.67
C ALA A 20 11.09 -64.39 -27.89
N ARG A 21 11.93 -65.46 -27.96
CA ARG A 21 13.17 -65.52 -27.16
C ARG A 21 14.40 -65.03 -27.90
N LEU A 22 14.35 -64.49 -29.11
CA LEU A 22 15.52 -64.17 -29.90
C LEU A 22 15.82 -62.68 -30.17
N PHE A 23 14.91 -61.73 -29.78
CA PHE A 23 15.15 -60.31 -30.12
C PHE A 23 15.21 -59.35 -28.93
N SER A 24 15.07 -59.79 -27.64
CA SER A 24 14.93 -58.88 -26.51
C SER A 24 16.19 -58.65 -25.67
N ARG A 25 17.29 -59.37 -25.86
CA ARG A 25 18.49 -59.27 -25.01
C ARG A 25 19.37 -58.02 -25.24
N PRO A 26 19.57 -57.46 -26.44
CA PRO A 26 20.45 -56.29 -26.60
C PRO A 26 19.79 -54.98 -26.17
N PHE A 27 18.46 -54.84 -26.24
CA PHE A 27 17.77 -53.59 -25.92
C PHE A 27 17.66 -53.35 -24.39
N ALA A 28 17.41 -54.39 -23.63
CA ALA A 28 17.32 -54.33 -22.16
C ALA A 28 18.67 -54.06 -21.51
N ALA A 29 19.77 -54.59 -22.07
CA ALA A 29 21.15 -54.35 -21.61
C ALA A 29 21.57 -52.90 -21.86
N ASN A 30 21.21 -52.35 -23.02
CA ASN A 30 21.49 -50.95 -23.36
C ASN A 30 20.66 -49.96 -22.54
N ALA A 31 19.40 -50.25 -22.23
CA ALA A 31 18.57 -49.44 -21.34
C ALA A 31 19.10 -49.44 -19.89
N ARG A 32 19.54 -50.60 -19.37
CA ARG A 32 20.20 -50.68 -18.06
C ARG A 32 21.54 -49.97 -18.00
N ARG A 33 22.36 -50.03 -19.07
CA ARG A 33 23.61 -49.28 -19.16
C ARG A 33 23.38 -47.76 -19.22
N ARG A 34 22.32 -47.32 -19.95
CA ARG A 34 21.94 -45.89 -20.00
C ARG A 34 21.38 -45.38 -18.64
N LEU A 35 20.60 -46.21 -17.93
CA LEU A 35 20.13 -45.89 -16.59
C LEU A 35 21.27 -45.85 -15.57
N ALA A 36 22.21 -46.84 -15.62
CA ALA A 36 23.38 -46.87 -14.78
C ALA A 36 24.38 -45.75 -15.09
N ALA A 37 24.55 -45.34 -16.34
CA ALA A 37 25.33 -44.17 -16.74
C ALA A 37 24.70 -42.87 -16.25
N ARG A 38 23.37 -42.75 -16.35
CA ARG A 38 22.62 -41.59 -15.82
C ARG A 38 22.71 -41.48 -14.29
N SER A 39 22.62 -42.59 -13.57
CA SER A 39 22.79 -42.61 -12.10
C SER A 39 24.21 -42.29 -11.65
N ARG A 40 25.23 -42.62 -12.46
CA ARG A 40 26.66 -42.25 -12.20
C ARG A 40 26.93 -40.77 -12.52
N LEU A 41 26.31 -40.23 -13.54
CA LEU A 41 26.40 -38.82 -13.89
C LEU A 41 25.69 -37.92 -12.85
N ASP A 42 24.58 -38.37 -12.26
CA ASP A 42 23.88 -37.65 -11.18
C ASP A 42 24.66 -37.71 -9.84
N LYS A 43 25.43 -38.78 -9.58
CA LYS A 43 26.26 -38.89 -8.37
C LYS A 43 27.54 -38.01 -8.42
N ASN A 44 27.99 -37.61 -9.60
CA ASN A 44 29.21 -36.80 -9.78
C ASN A 44 28.92 -35.34 -10.18
N ARG A 45 27.70 -34.87 -10.12
CA ARG A 45 27.47 -33.42 -10.21
C ARG A 45 28.03 -32.78 -8.95
N PRO A 46 28.99 -31.85 -9.07
CA PRO A 46 29.40 -31.07 -7.90
C PRO A 46 28.15 -30.46 -7.31
N PHE A 47 28.01 -30.57 -6.00
CA PHE A 47 26.93 -29.97 -5.22
C PHE A 47 26.94 -28.48 -5.51
N ASP A 48 25.99 -28.05 -6.37
CA ASP A 48 25.99 -26.71 -6.93
C ASP A 48 25.42 -25.77 -5.87
N ALA A 49 26.30 -25.29 -4.98
CA ALA A 49 25.97 -24.36 -3.91
C ALA A 49 25.26 -23.12 -4.45
N SER A 50 25.51 -22.74 -5.72
CA SER A 50 24.83 -21.63 -6.39
C SER A 50 23.36 -21.91 -6.63
N ILE A 51 22.98 -23.14 -6.99
CA ILE A 51 21.58 -23.54 -7.22
C ILE A 51 20.85 -23.58 -5.87
N MET A 52 21.45 -24.12 -4.82
CA MET A 52 20.84 -24.13 -3.48
C MET A 52 20.67 -22.70 -2.94
N LEU A 53 21.67 -21.85 -3.11
CA LEU A 53 21.60 -20.47 -2.68
C LEU A 53 20.48 -19.71 -3.41
N SER A 54 20.35 -19.89 -4.71
CA SER A 54 19.28 -19.27 -5.51
C SER A 54 17.88 -19.75 -5.09
N GLN A 55 17.71 -21.03 -4.76
CA GLN A 55 16.45 -21.57 -4.25
C GLN A 55 16.07 -20.99 -2.89
N HIS A 56 17.04 -20.84 -1.97
CA HIS A 56 16.78 -20.23 -0.66
C HIS A 56 16.42 -18.74 -0.79
N PHE A 57 17.10 -17.99 -1.65
CA PHE A 57 16.71 -16.60 -1.94
C PHE A 57 15.31 -16.52 -2.51
N LEU A 58 14.96 -17.36 -3.49
CA LEU A 58 13.64 -17.38 -4.10
C LEU A 58 12.55 -17.71 -3.07
N PHE A 59 12.81 -18.70 -2.19
CA PHE A 59 11.92 -19.02 -1.08
C PHE A 59 11.70 -17.83 -0.15
N PHE A 60 12.82 -17.21 0.28
CA PHE A 60 12.75 -16.06 1.18
C PHE A 60 11.93 -14.91 0.60
N PHE A 61 12.20 -14.50 -0.64
CA PHE A 61 11.44 -13.43 -1.29
C PHE A 61 9.98 -13.80 -1.53
N ALA A 62 9.68 -15.04 -1.87
CA ALA A 62 8.32 -15.49 -2.07
C ALA A 62 7.52 -15.54 -0.76
N MET A 63 8.15 -15.96 0.35
CA MET A 63 7.52 -16.00 1.68
C MET A 63 7.42 -14.63 2.34
N LEU A 64 8.28 -13.68 1.99
CA LEU A 64 8.32 -12.34 2.59
C LEU A 64 6.96 -11.64 2.50
N GLY A 65 6.28 -11.76 1.35
CA GLY A 65 4.94 -11.21 1.18
C GLY A 65 3.91 -11.85 2.11
N ALA A 66 3.96 -13.17 2.30
CA ALA A 66 3.05 -13.87 3.18
C ALA A 66 3.27 -13.48 4.65
N PHE A 67 4.51 -13.43 5.14
CA PHE A 67 4.82 -13.00 6.50
C PHE A 67 4.46 -11.55 6.76
N ASN A 68 4.88 -10.64 5.88
CA ASN A 68 4.55 -9.22 6.02
C ASN A 68 3.04 -8.98 5.94
N GLY A 69 2.34 -9.74 5.09
CA GLY A 69 0.90 -9.66 4.97
C GLY A 69 0.17 -10.15 6.24
N ILE A 70 0.63 -11.22 6.88
CA ILE A 70 0.07 -11.68 8.18
C ILE A 70 0.32 -10.61 9.26
N GLY A 71 1.52 -10.05 9.33
CA GLY A 71 1.84 -8.97 10.27
C GLY A 71 0.97 -7.73 10.05
N ALA A 72 0.82 -7.31 8.80
CA ALA A 72 -0.03 -6.17 8.42
C ALA A 72 -1.52 -6.43 8.74
N ALA A 73 -2.01 -7.63 8.45
CA ALA A 73 -3.38 -8.02 8.77
C ALA A 73 -3.64 -7.98 10.29
N SER A 74 -2.73 -8.56 11.09
CA SER A 74 -2.82 -8.56 12.55
C SER A 74 -2.80 -7.14 13.11
N PHE A 75 -1.90 -6.30 12.63
CA PHE A 75 -1.82 -4.90 13.03
C PHE A 75 -3.10 -4.11 12.68
N LEU A 76 -3.62 -4.27 11.45
CA LEU A 76 -4.86 -3.62 11.02
C LEU A 76 -6.06 -4.11 11.83
N TRP A 77 -6.14 -5.40 12.15
CA TRP A 77 -7.19 -5.97 12.98
C TRP A 77 -7.21 -5.35 14.37
N TRP A 78 -6.05 -5.29 15.00
CA TRP A 78 -5.91 -4.70 16.33
C TRP A 78 -6.25 -3.20 16.34
N ARG A 79 -5.85 -2.47 15.27
CA ARG A 79 -6.10 -1.03 15.14
C ARG A 79 -7.53 -0.70 14.68
N ALA A 80 -8.28 -1.67 14.20
CA ALA A 80 -9.60 -1.44 13.58
C ALA A 80 -10.63 -0.80 14.53
N LYS A 81 -10.48 -0.96 15.86
CA LYS A 81 -11.35 -0.34 16.89
C LYS A 81 -12.84 -0.31 16.49
N GLY A 82 -13.37 -1.40 15.94
CA GLY A 82 -14.76 -1.52 15.49
C GLY A 82 -15.07 -1.02 14.07
N LYS A 83 -14.13 -0.43 13.33
CA LYS A 83 -14.36 0.02 11.95
C LYS A 83 -14.47 -1.18 10.98
N PRO A 84 -15.64 -1.45 10.35
CA PRO A 84 -15.85 -2.65 9.54
C PRO A 84 -14.93 -2.70 8.31
N THR A 85 -14.70 -1.57 7.66
CA THR A 85 -13.82 -1.48 6.48
C THR A 85 -12.39 -1.94 6.80
N GLN A 86 -11.83 -1.56 7.95
CA GLN A 86 -10.49 -2.00 8.36
C GLN A 86 -10.44 -3.49 8.70
N ARG A 87 -11.52 -4.04 9.30
CA ARG A 87 -11.62 -5.48 9.56
C ARG A 87 -11.67 -6.29 8.26
N TRP A 88 -12.47 -5.86 7.27
CA TRP A 88 -12.53 -6.52 5.97
C TRP A 88 -11.22 -6.45 5.20
N LEU A 89 -10.52 -5.31 5.27
CA LEU A 89 -9.18 -5.16 4.70
C LEU A 89 -8.18 -6.12 5.37
N SER A 90 -8.21 -6.21 6.70
CA SER A 90 -7.38 -7.17 7.45
C SER A 90 -7.64 -8.61 7.02
N LEU A 91 -8.91 -9.03 6.95
CA LEU A 91 -9.30 -10.38 6.53
C LEU A 91 -8.89 -10.66 5.08
N LEU A 92 -9.01 -9.69 4.18
CA LEU A 92 -8.56 -9.82 2.80
C LEU A 92 -7.06 -10.07 2.71
N ILE A 93 -6.26 -9.24 3.40
CA ILE A 93 -4.80 -9.39 3.43
C ILE A 93 -4.42 -10.74 4.05
N LEU A 94 -5.06 -11.14 5.14
CA LEU A 94 -4.83 -12.44 5.78
C LEU A 94 -5.12 -13.61 4.84
N ALA A 95 -6.26 -13.59 4.16
CA ALA A 95 -6.66 -14.65 3.23
C ALA A 95 -5.67 -14.79 2.06
N VAL A 96 -5.23 -13.67 1.48
CA VAL A 96 -4.21 -13.67 0.41
C VAL A 96 -2.86 -14.18 0.94
N SER A 97 -2.48 -13.79 2.15
CA SER A 97 -1.21 -14.20 2.79
C SER A 97 -1.18 -15.70 3.06
N VAL A 98 -2.24 -16.26 3.64
CA VAL A 98 -2.37 -17.70 3.92
C VAL A 98 -2.33 -18.49 2.61
N ARG A 99 -3.07 -18.04 1.59
CA ARG A 99 -3.03 -18.68 0.27
C ARG A 99 -1.64 -18.65 -0.35
N THR A 100 -0.97 -17.50 -0.29
CA THR A 100 0.38 -17.32 -0.84
C THR A 100 1.38 -18.21 -0.12
N GLY A 101 1.38 -18.20 1.20
CA GLY A 101 2.24 -19.04 2.03
C GLY A 101 2.07 -20.53 1.72
N LYS A 102 0.81 -21.00 1.58
CA LYS A 102 0.52 -22.38 1.15
C LYS A 102 1.12 -22.68 -0.22
N SER A 103 1.01 -21.75 -1.19
CA SER A 103 1.50 -21.99 -2.55
C SER A 103 3.04 -22.04 -2.58
N VAL A 104 3.72 -21.21 -1.82
CA VAL A 104 5.16 -21.26 -1.67
C VAL A 104 5.60 -22.53 -0.95
N ALA A 105 4.95 -22.88 0.16
CA ALA A 105 5.24 -24.10 0.90
C ALA A 105 5.09 -25.35 0.01
N PHE A 106 4.02 -25.43 -0.78
CA PHE A 106 3.80 -26.56 -1.70
C PHE A 106 4.83 -26.61 -2.84
N TYR A 107 5.31 -25.46 -3.31
CA TYR A 107 6.34 -25.41 -4.35
C TYR A 107 7.68 -25.98 -3.87
N PHE A 108 8.08 -25.65 -2.65
CA PHE A 108 9.37 -26.08 -2.08
C PHE A 108 9.28 -27.45 -1.37
N TRP A 109 8.11 -27.78 -0.82
CA TRP A 109 7.83 -29.03 -0.11
C TRP A 109 6.53 -29.67 -0.62
N PRO A 110 6.59 -30.49 -1.68
CA PRO A 110 5.38 -31.13 -2.25
C PRO A 110 4.65 -32.05 -1.25
N ASP A 111 5.39 -32.59 -0.24
CA ASP A 111 4.87 -33.54 0.75
C ASP A 111 4.24 -32.88 1.99
N ILE A 112 3.93 -31.57 1.94
CA ILE A 112 3.29 -30.88 3.06
C ILE A 112 1.98 -31.58 3.47
N PRO A 113 1.60 -31.51 4.76
CA PRO A 113 0.34 -32.09 5.23
C PRO A 113 -0.86 -31.60 4.42
N LYS A 114 -1.74 -32.52 4.03
CA LYS A 114 -2.91 -32.22 3.15
C LYS A 114 -3.85 -31.19 3.77
N ILE A 115 -3.89 -31.09 5.10
CA ILE A 115 -4.66 -30.05 5.82
C ILE A 115 -4.17 -28.63 5.50
N VAL A 116 -2.87 -28.44 5.26
CA VAL A 116 -2.33 -27.10 4.88
C VAL A 116 -2.84 -26.70 3.49
N LEU A 117 -2.92 -27.67 2.56
CA LEU A 117 -3.50 -27.44 1.24
C LEU A 117 -4.96 -27.05 1.34
N GLN A 118 -5.72 -27.75 2.15
CA GLN A 118 -7.15 -27.53 2.39
C GLN A 118 -7.40 -26.13 2.99
N LEU A 119 -6.66 -25.76 4.04
CA LEU A 119 -6.73 -24.43 4.65
C LEU A 119 -6.40 -23.31 3.66
N GLY A 120 -5.37 -23.50 2.84
CA GLY A 120 -5.01 -22.53 1.81
C GLY A 120 -6.06 -22.35 0.72
N LEU A 121 -6.78 -23.43 0.33
CA LEU A 121 -7.90 -23.37 -0.60
C LEU A 121 -9.12 -22.69 0.02
N THR A 122 -9.38 -22.95 1.31
CA THR A 122 -10.45 -22.27 2.06
C THR A 122 -10.16 -20.76 2.18
N ALA A 123 -8.91 -20.38 2.45
CA ALA A 123 -8.50 -18.97 2.43
C ALA A 123 -8.71 -18.33 1.06
N CYS A 124 -8.41 -19.07 -0.03
CA CYS A 124 -8.65 -18.61 -1.40
C CYS A 124 -10.14 -18.33 -1.66
N PHE A 125 -11.04 -19.19 -1.17
CA PHE A 125 -12.49 -18.99 -1.26
C PHE A 125 -12.94 -17.68 -0.58
N MET A 126 -12.31 -17.29 0.53
CA MET A 126 -12.65 -16.08 1.26
C MET A 126 -12.16 -14.78 0.62
N ILE A 127 -11.20 -14.80 -0.32
CA ILE A 127 -10.63 -13.58 -0.93
C ILE A 127 -11.71 -12.75 -1.62
N GLY A 128 -12.52 -13.37 -2.48
CA GLY A 128 -13.61 -12.69 -3.19
C GLY A 128 -14.62 -12.02 -2.27
N PRO A 129 -15.25 -12.77 -1.36
CA PRO A 129 -16.16 -12.19 -0.35
C PRO A 129 -15.54 -11.06 0.47
N CYS A 130 -14.30 -11.21 0.95
CA CYS A 130 -13.64 -10.16 1.73
C CYS A 130 -13.48 -8.87 0.92
N LEU A 131 -13.10 -8.96 -0.36
CA LEU A 131 -13.01 -7.80 -1.25
C LEU A 131 -14.37 -7.13 -1.46
N PHE A 132 -15.40 -7.92 -1.70
CA PHE A 132 -16.77 -7.43 -1.89
C PHE A 132 -17.27 -6.67 -0.66
N PHE A 133 -17.14 -7.25 0.53
CA PHE A 133 -17.57 -6.60 1.77
C PHE A 133 -16.68 -5.43 2.18
N LEU A 134 -15.39 -5.42 1.81
CA LEU A 134 -14.51 -4.27 1.97
C LEU A 134 -15.09 -3.05 1.23
N LEU A 135 -15.42 -3.20 -0.06
CA LEU A 135 -15.98 -2.13 -0.87
C LEU A 135 -17.36 -1.71 -0.35
N ARG A 136 -18.22 -2.67 -0.04
CA ARG A 136 -19.56 -2.40 0.47
C ARG A 136 -19.54 -1.64 1.80
N SER A 137 -18.65 -2.03 2.71
CA SER A 137 -18.49 -1.34 4.00
C SER A 137 -17.89 0.06 3.89
N SER A 138 -17.18 0.36 2.82
CA SER A 138 -16.62 1.69 2.56
C SER A 138 -17.62 2.66 1.94
N GLN A 139 -18.70 2.14 1.35
CA GLN A 139 -19.73 2.92 0.65
C GLN A 139 -21.00 3.14 1.49
N SER A 140 -21.13 2.44 2.60
CA SER A 140 -22.30 2.51 3.47
C SER A 140 -22.17 3.67 4.47
N ASP A 141 -23.14 4.54 4.51
CA ASP A 141 -23.24 5.63 5.50
C ASP A 141 -23.54 5.11 6.92
N SER A 142 -24.03 3.87 7.03
CA SER A 142 -24.23 3.20 8.32
C SER A 142 -23.11 2.17 8.57
N PRO A 143 -22.45 2.19 9.76
CA PRO A 143 -21.29 1.34 10.04
C PRO A 143 -21.62 -0.15 10.26
N GLY A 144 -22.87 -0.58 10.02
CA GLY A 144 -23.34 -1.95 10.30
C GLY A 144 -23.61 -2.79 9.04
N LEU A 145 -23.35 -4.09 9.15
CA LEU A 145 -23.78 -5.08 8.16
C LEU A 145 -25.30 -5.25 8.22
N GLY A 146 -25.97 -5.12 7.06
CA GLY A 146 -27.39 -5.40 6.92
C GLY A 146 -27.73 -6.86 7.25
N ARG A 147 -29.03 -7.15 7.46
CA ARG A 147 -29.49 -8.54 7.71
C ARG A 147 -29.16 -9.47 6.51
N ALA A 148 -29.24 -8.94 5.29
CA ALA A 148 -28.89 -9.66 4.06
C ALA A 148 -27.39 -10.00 4.02
N ASP A 149 -26.52 -9.05 4.37
CA ASP A 149 -25.07 -9.25 4.39
C ASP A 149 -24.66 -10.29 5.41
N ARG A 150 -25.28 -10.26 6.62
CA ARG A 150 -25.04 -11.27 7.65
C ARG A 150 -25.45 -12.66 7.21
N ARG A 151 -26.63 -12.80 6.55
CA ARG A 151 -27.08 -14.10 5.98
C ARG A 151 -26.14 -14.60 4.90
N HIS A 152 -25.68 -13.71 4.03
CA HIS A 152 -24.72 -14.04 2.98
C HIS A 152 -23.40 -14.56 3.59
N ILE A 153 -22.82 -13.85 4.56
CA ILE A 153 -21.59 -14.28 5.24
C ILE A 153 -21.80 -15.61 5.96
N ALA A 154 -22.91 -15.77 6.68
CA ALA A 154 -23.24 -17.02 7.35
C ALA A 154 -23.35 -18.20 6.35
N GLY A 155 -24.01 -18.00 5.21
CA GLY A 155 -24.08 -18.99 4.15
C GLY A 155 -22.70 -19.40 3.61
N LEU A 156 -21.82 -18.43 3.35
CA LEU A 156 -20.45 -18.70 2.91
C LEU A 156 -19.65 -19.49 3.94
N LEU A 157 -19.77 -19.13 5.22
CA LEU A 157 -19.08 -19.84 6.31
C LEU A 157 -19.62 -21.27 6.47
N VAL A 158 -20.94 -21.47 6.35
CA VAL A 158 -21.55 -22.79 6.38
C VAL A 158 -21.08 -23.65 5.20
N ILE A 159 -21.05 -23.10 3.98
CA ILE A 159 -20.54 -23.82 2.80
C ILE A 159 -19.06 -24.18 3.00
N ALA A 160 -18.24 -23.23 3.45
CA ALA A 160 -16.84 -23.50 3.72
C ALA A 160 -16.66 -24.58 4.78
N ALA A 161 -17.39 -24.53 5.89
CA ALA A 161 -17.35 -25.53 6.94
C ALA A 161 -17.81 -26.90 6.44
N ALA A 162 -18.94 -26.97 5.72
CA ALA A 162 -19.49 -28.19 5.18
C ALA A 162 -18.50 -28.89 4.20
N VAL A 163 -17.92 -28.12 3.27
CA VAL A 163 -16.95 -28.67 2.31
C VAL A 163 -15.69 -29.16 3.05
N ASN A 164 -15.22 -28.44 4.06
CA ASN A 164 -14.02 -28.84 4.81
C ASN A 164 -14.23 -30.08 5.69
N VAL A 165 -15.43 -30.24 6.27
CA VAL A 165 -15.75 -31.35 7.18
C VAL A 165 -16.21 -32.60 6.39
N LEU A 166 -17.12 -32.44 5.42
CA LEU A 166 -17.70 -33.55 4.69
C LEU A 166 -16.78 -34.08 3.59
N LEU A 167 -15.92 -33.24 3.03
CA LEU A 167 -15.03 -33.58 1.91
C LEU A 167 -13.57 -33.26 2.27
N PRO A 168 -12.96 -33.93 3.27
CA PRO A 168 -11.57 -33.69 3.62
C PRO A 168 -10.66 -33.91 2.41
N TYR A 169 -9.72 -32.99 2.19
CA TYR A 169 -8.83 -32.99 1.02
C TYR A 169 -8.07 -34.33 0.86
N ALA A 170 -7.65 -34.93 1.98
CA ALA A 170 -6.87 -36.16 1.98
C ALA A 170 -7.66 -37.37 1.38
N GLY A 171 -8.97 -37.42 1.61
CA GLY A 171 -9.83 -38.50 1.11
C GLY A 171 -10.43 -38.26 -0.28
N HIS A 172 -10.45 -37.00 -0.75
CA HIS A 172 -11.19 -36.60 -1.94
C HIS A 172 -10.35 -35.76 -2.90
N ILE A 173 -9.08 -36.11 -3.11
CA ILE A 173 -8.11 -35.30 -3.88
C ILE A 173 -8.60 -35.00 -5.30
N ASP A 174 -9.16 -36.00 -5.99
CA ASP A 174 -9.66 -35.84 -7.37
C ASP A 174 -10.87 -34.91 -7.44
N LEU A 175 -11.79 -35.00 -6.48
CA LEU A 175 -12.94 -34.09 -6.37
C LEU A 175 -12.49 -32.65 -6.12
N TRP A 176 -11.52 -32.44 -5.22
CA TRP A 176 -10.95 -31.14 -4.97
C TRP A 176 -10.27 -30.57 -6.21
N ARG A 177 -9.54 -31.41 -6.93
CA ARG A 177 -8.81 -31.00 -8.13
C ARG A 177 -9.74 -30.64 -9.28
N GLN A 178 -10.76 -31.44 -9.53
CA GLN A 178 -11.61 -31.31 -10.72
C GLN A 178 -12.82 -30.39 -10.51
N VAL A 179 -13.30 -30.26 -9.28
CA VAL A 179 -14.55 -29.53 -8.98
C VAL A 179 -14.31 -28.38 -7.99
N VAL A 180 -13.82 -28.69 -6.79
CA VAL A 180 -13.78 -27.68 -5.70
C VAL A 180 -12.81 -26.54 -6.01
N ALA A 181 -11.59 -26.81 -6.45
CA ALA A 181 -10.60 -25.77 -6.74
C ALA A 181 -10.99 -24.90 -7.94
N PRO A 182 -11.49 -25.43 -9.07
CA PRO A 182 -12.08 -24.60 -10.13
C PRO A 182 -13.28 -23.79 -9.65
N ALA A 183 -14.21 -24.36 -8.86
CA ALA A 183 -15.35 -23.63 -8.31
C ALA A 183 -14.90 -22.45 -7.42
N ILE A 184 -13.88 -22.64 -6.58
CA ILE A 184 -13.27 -21.56 -5.79
C ILE A 184 -12.71 -20.46 -6.70
N THR A 185 -12.00 -20.82 -7.77
CA THR A 185 -11.37 -19.87 -8.70
C THR A 185 -12.42 -19.06 -9.46
N TYR A 186 -13.50 -19.68 -9.93
CA TYR A 186 -14.59 -18.98 -10.62
C TYR A 186 -15.47 -18.18 -9.64
N SER A 187 -15.69 -18.66 -8.41
CA SER A 187 -16.35 -17.88 -7.37
C SER A 187 -15.56 -16.59 -7.07
N TRP A 188 -14.24 -16.69 -6.96
CA TRP A 188 -13.39 -15.52 -6.79
C TRP A 188 -13.50 -14.54 -7.96
N LEU A 189 -13.50 -15.04 -9.22
CA LEU A 189 -13.75 -14.22 -10.41
C LEU A 189 -15.09 -13.49 -10.32
N GLY A 190 -16.16 -14.19 -9.95
CA GLY A 190 -17.50 -13.61 -9.82
C GLY A 190 -17.53 -12.44 -8.83
N TYR A 191 -16.94 -12.60 -7.65
CA TYR A 191 -16.80 -11.50 -6.67
C TYR A 191 -15.93 -10.37 -7.17
N LEU A 192 -14.88 -10.67 -7.93
CA LEU A 192 -13.96 -9.67 -8.50
C LEU A 192 -14.67 -8.82 -9.56
N LEU A 193 -15.51 -9.43 -10.40
CA LEU A 193 -16.36 -8.71 -11.35
C LEU A 193 -17.40 -7.84 -10.62
N LEU A 194 -18.04 -8.35 -9.57
CA LEU A 194 -18.96 -7.56 -8.74
C LEU A 194 -18.25 -6.39 -8.06
N ALA A 195 -17.04 -6.60 -7.54
CA ALA A 195 -16.22 -5.54 -6.96
C ALA A 195 -15.87 -4.46 -7.99
N THR A 196 -15.47 -4.86 -9.19
CA THR A 196 -15.18 -3.94 -10.30
C THR A 196 -16.43 -3.13 -10.70
N LEU A 197 -17.59 -3.79 -10.78
CA LEU A 197 -18.86 -3.12 -11.06
C LEU A 197 -19.22 -2.11 -9.97
N GLN A 198 -19.01 -2.44 -8.69
CA GLN A 198 -19.23 -1.51 -7.59
C GLN A 198 -18.31 -0.27 -7.70
N VAL A 199 -17.03 -0.47 -7.99
CA VAL A 199 -16.09 0.63 -8.22
C VAL A 199 -16.53 1.50 -9.38
N TYR A 200 -16.93 0.90 -10.51
CA TYR A 200 -17.40 1.64 -11.68
C TYR A 200 -18.65 2.48 -11.37
N ARG A 201 -19.64 1.89 -10.70
CA ARG A 201 -20.89 2.58 -10.33
C ARG A 201 -20.67 3.74 -9.35
N HIS A 202 -19.70 3.62 -8.45
CA HIS A 202 -19.44 4.62 -7.39
C HIS A 202 -18.14 5.40 -7.59
N ARG A 203 -17.61 5.42 -8.83
CA ARG A 203 -16.31 6.06 -9.14
C ARG A 203 -16.23 7.52 -8.71
N ALA A 204 -17.30 8.29 -8.90
CA ALA A 204 -17.35 9.70 -8.53
C ALA A 204 -17.24 9.92 -7.01
N ARG A 205 -17.84 9.04 -6.20
CA ARG A 205 -17.67 9.07 -4.73
C ARG A 205 -16.27 8.63 -4.30
N LEU A 206 -15.73 7.59 -4.93
CA LEU A 206 -14.41 7.05 -4.59
C LEU A 206 -13.28 8.02 -4.92
N SER A 207 -13.34 8.76 -6.03
CA SER A 207 -12.33 9.76 -6.39
C SER A 207 -12.28 10.94 -5.43
N GLY A 208 -13.38 11.25 -4.73
CA GLY A 208 -13.45 12.32 -3.72
C GLY A 208 -13.10 11.88 -2.29
N THR A 209 -12.85 10.58 -2.05
CA THR A 209 -12.56 10.09 -0.69
C THR A 209 -11.06 9.78 -0.49
N PRO A 210 -10.50 10.04 0.71
CA PRO A 210 -9.10 9.71 1.03
C PRO A 210 -8.78 8.22 0.93
N SER A 211 -9.79 7.35 1.07
CA SER A 211 -9.66 5.89 0.96
C SER A 211 -9.82 5.36 -0.47
N GLY A 212 -10.27 6.19 -1.41
CA GLY A 212 -10.53 5.80 -2.80
C GLY A 212 -9.33 5.14 -3.49
N PRO A 213 -8.14 5.76 -3.49
CA PRO A 213 -6.95 5.17 -4.11
C PRO A 213 -6.56 3.81 -3.52
N LEU A 214 -6.74 3.63 -2.19
CA LEU A 214 -6.48 2.35 -1.53
C LEU A 214 -7.44 1.26 -2.00
N LEU A 215 -8.71 1.57 -2.13
CA LEU A 215 -9.75 0.63 -2.58
C LEU A 215 -9.56 0.25 -4.06
N LEU A 216 -9.24 1.24 -4.92
CA LEU A 216 -8.88 0.99 -6.31
C LEU A 216 -7.63 0.10 -6.43
N GLY A 217 -6.60 0.40 -5.63
CA GLY A 217 -5.39 -0.40 -5.54
C GLY A 217 -5.66 -1.83 -5.07
N ALA A 218 -6.57 -2.01 -4.11
CA ALA A 218 -6.98 -3.33 -3.64
C ALA A 218 -7.65 -4.15 -4.76
N VAL A 219 -8.60 -3.58 -5.49
CA VAL A 219 -9.27 -4.27 -6.62
C VAL A 219 -8.26 -4.60 -7.71
N GLY A 220 -7.43 -3.64 -8.15
CA GLY A 220 -6.41 -3.88 -9.17
C GLY A 220 -5.37 -4.91 -8.75
N GLY A 221 -4.93 -4.85 -7.47
CA GLY A 221 -4.01 -5.83 -6.90
C GLY A 221 -4.58 -7.25 -6.88
N ILE A 222 -5.84 -7.40 -6.50
CA ILE A 222 -6.50 -8.71 -6.51
C ILE A 222 -6.73 -9.23 -7.93
N TRP A 223 -7.01 -8.36 -8.92
CA TRP A 223 -7.04 -8.75 -10.33
C TRP A 223 -5.69 -9.31 -10.78
N LEU A 224 -4.61 -8.61 -10.49
CA LEU A 224 -3.25 -9.05 -10.86
C LEU A 224 -2.91 -10.40 -10.23
N ILE A 225 -3.24 -10.59 -8.94
CA ILE A 225 -3.02 -11.85 -8.24
C ILE A 225 -3.88 -12.97 -8.84
N TRP A 226 -5.16 -12.69 -9.15
CA TRP A 226 -6.05 -13.68 -9.76
C TRP A 226 -5.52 -14.13 -11.13
N ILE A 227 -5.12 -13.20 -12.00
CA ILE A 227 -4.53 -13.50 -13.32
C ILE A 227 -3.27 -14.35 -13.15
N ALA A 228 -2.37 -13.96 -12.24
CA ALA A 228 -1.14 -14.70 -11.99
C ALA A 228 -1.39 -16.14 -11.55
N TYR A 229 -2.41 -16.38 -10.72
CA TYR A 229 -2.77 -17.73 -10.30
C TYR A 229 -3.59 -18.49 -11.35
N PHE A 230 -4.44 -17.83 -12.10
CA PHE A 230 -5.17 -18.44 -13.19
C PHE A 230 -4.23 -18.94 -14.29
N THR A 231 -3.19 -18.18 -14.59
CA THR A 231 -2.15 -18.54 -15.57
C THR A 231 -1.04 -19.43 -15.00
N ALA A 232 -1.07 -19.77 -13.71
CA ALA A 232 -0.03 -20.59 -13.07
C ALA A 232 0.17 -21.97 -13.68
N GLY A 233 -0.82 -22.49 -14.42
CA GLY A 233 -0.70 -23.72 -15.21
C GLY A 233 0.31 -23.60 -16.37
N TYR A 234 0.55 -22.39 -16.85
CA TYR A 234 1.49 -22.07 -17.94
C TYR A 234 2.81 -21.49 -17.46
N THR A 235 2.82 -20.93 -16.21
CA THR A 235 3.97 -20.31 -15.60
C THR A 235 4.42 -21.16 -14.38
N SER A 236 4.64 -20.54 -13.25
CA SER A 236 4.96 -21.21 -11.99
C SER A 236 4.11 -20.64 -10.86
N TYR A 237 3.76 -21.46 -9.88
CA TYR A 237 3.05 -21.02 -8.66
C TYR A 237 3.77 -19.90 -7.92
N ILE A 238 5.10 -19.78 -8.10
CA ILE A 238 5.92 -18.75 -7.48
C ILE A 238 5.63 -17.36 -8.02
N VAL A 239 5.17 -17.26 -9.28
CA VAL A 239 4.81 -15.97 -9.92
C VAL A 239 3.69 -15.28 -9.13
N GLY A 240 2.69 -16.05 -8.69
CA GLY A 240 1.60 -15.52 -7.86
C GLY A 240 2.09 -15.00 -6.50
N ALA A 241 3.04 -15.69 -5.88
CA ALA A 241 3.64 -15.27 -4.60
C ALA A 241 4.47 -13.99 -4.75
N LEU A 242 5.30 -13.90 -5.77
CA LEU A 242 6.08 -12.70 -6.09
C LEU A 242 5.18 -11.51 -6.45
N SER A 243 4.11 -11.75 -7.22
CA SER A 243 3.12 -10.71 -7.55
C SER A 243 2.46 -10.16 -6.29
N PHE A 244 2.12 -11.00 -5.32
CA PHE A 244 1.56 -10.54 -4.05
C PHE A 244 2.56 -9.70 -3.25
N THR A 245 3.81 -10.14 -3.15
CA THR A 245 4.88 -9.38 -2.49
C THR A 245 5.06 -8.00 -3.13
N PHE A 246 5.09 -7.95 -4.46
CA PHE A 246 5.20 -6.70 -5.21
C PHE A 246 3.98 -5.77 -4.98
N VAL A 247 2.76 -6.30 -5.06
CA VAL A 247 1.52 -5.53 -4.83
C VAL A 247 1.48 -4.99 -3.41
N LEU A 248 1.83 -5.81 -2.41
CA LEU A 248 1.85 -5.39 -1.02
C LEU A 248 2.87 -4.28 -0.79
N ALA A 249 4.11 -4.45 -1.26
CA ALA A 249 5.16 -3.44 -1.14
C ALA A 249 4.79 -2.14 -1.85
N SER A 250 4.29 -2.22 -3.08
CA SER A 250 3.84 -1.05 -3.85
C SER A 250 2.70 -0.32 -3.17
N SER A 251 1.74 -1.06 -2.60
CA SER A 251 0.61 -0.48 -1.85
C SER A 251 1.07 0.29 -0.61
N VAL A 252 2.05 -0.25 0.12
CA VAL A 252 2.66 0.44 1.27
C VAL A 252 3.38 1.72 0.83
N VAL A 253 4.18 1.67 -0.24
CA VAL A 253 4.89 2.85 -0.77
C VAL A 253 3.90 3.92 -1.21
N VAL A 254 2.85 3.56 -1.97
CA VAL A 254 1.80 4.49 -2.40
C VAL A 254 1.09 5.10 -1.19
N TYR A 255 0.72 4.28 -0.20
CA TYR A 255 0.09 4.75 1.03
C TYR A 255 0.98 5.75 1.80
N LEU A 256 2.28 5.45 1.94
CA LEU A 256 3.22 6.34 2.60
C LEU A 256 3.41 7.66 1.82
N ARG A 257 3.48 7.59 0.48
CA ARG A 257 3.56 8.78 -0.38
C ARG A 257 2.31 9.66 -0.27
N LEU A 258 1.12 9.06 -0.30
CA LEU A 258 -0.13 9.78 -0.12
C LEU A 258 -0.23 10.40 1.28
N ARG A 259 0.23 9.69 2.32
CA ARG A 259 0.24 10.19 3.69
C ARG A 259 1.26 11.30 3.91
N SER A 260 2.42 11.25 3.29
CA SER A 260 3.45 12.30 3.41
C SER A 260 3.09 13.59 2.66
N GLY A 261 2.20 13.51 1.66
CA GLY A 261 1.64 14.66 0.95
C GLY A 261 0.34 15.20 1.54
N GLN A 262 -0.28 14.47 2.46
CA GLN A 262 -1.50 14.89 3.15
C GLN A 262 -1.15 15.36 4.56
N THR A 263 -1.21 16.66 4.80
CA THR A 263 -1.60 17.15 6.13
C THR A 263 -2.90 16.43 6.51
N PRO A 264 -3.09 16.01 7.79
CA PRO A 264 -4.31 15.31 8.18
C PRO A 264 -5.51 16.20 7.85
N ILE A 265 -6.27 15.82 6.82
CA ILE A 265 -7.56 16.41 6.53
C ILE A 265 -8.51 15.82 7.57
N GLU A 266 -8.77 16.57 8.62
CA GLU A 266 -9.83 16.26 9.56
C GLU A 266 -11.22 16.39 8.89
N PRO A 267 -12.26 15.65 9.35
CA PRO A 267 -13.57 15.55 8.68
C PRO A 267 -14.43 16.80 8.84
N TYR A 268 -13.86 18.00 8.69
CA TYR A 268 -14.54 19.28 8.88
C TYR A 268 -14.71 20.09 7.59
N GLN A 269 -14.61 19.45 6.40
CA GLN A 269 -14.70 20.16 5.11
C GLN A 269 -16.10 20.67 4.72
N ASP A 270 -17.16 20.29 5.43
CA ASP A 270 -18.54 20.66 5.03
C ASP A 270 -19.06 21.99 5.60
N ARG A 271 -18.25 22.71 6.39
CA ARG A 271 -18.61 24.06 6.82
C ARG A 271 -17.53 25.06 6.38
N ARG A 272 -17.66 25.59 5.18
CA ARG A 272 -16.93 26.80 4.80
C ARG A 272 -17.22 27.90 5.84
N ILE A 273 -16.17 28.47 6.42
CA ILE A 273 -16.30 29.60 7.33
C ILE A 273 -16.84 30.77 6.50
N PRO A 274 -17.97 31.40 6.89
CA PRO A 274 -18.47 32.58 6.20
C PRO A 274 -17.38 33.65 6.12
N GLN A 275 -17.27 34.36 5.00
CA GLN A 275 -16.18 35.33 4.80
C GLN A 275 -16.10 36.40 5.89
N THR A 276 -17.24 36.86 6.41
CA THR A 276 -17.33 37.82 7.50
C THR A 276 -16.75 37.27 8.80
N GLU A 277 -17.05 36.02 9.13
CA GLU A 277 -16.52 35.35 10.32
C GLU A 277 -15.03 35.03 10.17
N ALA A 278 -14.60 34.65 8.96
CA ALA A 278 -13.19 34.40 8.65
C ALA A 278 -12.34 35.66 8.80
N ALA A 279 -12.82 36.81 8.33
CA ALA A 279 -12.12 38.09 8.47
C ALA A 279 -11.92 38.47 9.95
N ALA A 280 -12.97 38.35 10.75
CA ALA A 280 -12.88 38.62 12.20
C ALA A 280 -11.91 37.68 12.92
N GLN A 281 -11.90 36.39 12.57
CA GLN A 281 -10.98 35.41 13.15
C GLN A 281 -9.52 35.62 12.71
N LEU A 282 -9.28 36.01 11.44
CA LEU A 282 -7.93 36.37 10.96
C LEU A 282 -7.43 37.65 11.63
N GLN A 283 -8.28 38.63 11.84
CA GLN A 283 -7.94 39.83 12.60
C GLN A 283 -7.55 39.48 14.05
N ALA A 284 -8.36 38.69 14.74
CA ALA A 284 -8.06 38.22 16.11
C ALA A 284 -6.73 37.43 16.17
N LEU A 285 -6.43 36.62 15.14
CA LEU A 285 -5.14 35.94 15.03
C LEU A 285 -3.99 36.94 14.89
N ALA A 286 -4.10 37.92 14.00
CA ALA A 286 -3.08 38.95 13.77
C ALA A 286 -2.86 39.78 15.02
N GLU A 287 -3.90 40.22 15.69
CA GLU A 287 -3.82 41.00 16.96
C GLU A 287 -3.14 40.18 18.08
N LEU A 288 -3.50 38.89 18.23
CA LEU A 288 -2.86 38.01 19.20
C LEU A 288 -1.36 37.83 18.92
N MET A 289 -1.01 37.59 17.65
CA MET A 289 0.39 37.42 17.24
C MET A 289 1.20 38.71 17.43
N ALA A 290 0.62 39.87 17.18
CA ALA A 290 1.27 41.17 17.40
C ALA A 290 1.43 41.50 18.90
N ARG A 291 0.35 41.31 19.69
CA ARG A 291 0.32 41.65 21.11
C ARG A 291 1.26 40.77 21.94
N GLU A 292 1.17 39.43 21.74
CA GLU A 292 1.95 38.48 22.53
C GLU A 292 3.29 38.08 21.88
N ARG A 293 3.57 38.58 20.66
CA ARG A 293 4.79 38.28 19.89
C ARG A 293 5.10 36.77 19.83
N LEU A 294 4.05 35.94 19.73
CA LEU A 294 4.15 34.45 19.80
C LEU A 294 5.04 33.87 18.69
N HIS A 295 5.22 34.58 17.58
CA HIS A 295 6.09 34.15 16.48
C HIS A 295 7.57 34.10 16.88
N LEU A 296 7.97 34.79 17.95
CA LEU A 296 9.33 34.75 18.47
C LEU A 296 9.62 33.50 19.34
N ASP A 297 8.56 32.77 19.80
CA ASP A 297 8.75 31.50 20.50
C ASP A 297 9.19 30.43 19.47
N PRO A 298 10.45 29.90 19.55
CA PRO A 298 10.92 28.86 18.64
C PRO A 298 10.08 27.58 18.73
N GLY A 299 9.47 27.32 19.89
CA GLY A 299 8.62 26.16 20.16
C GLY A 299 7.14 26.36 19.85
N LEU A 300 6.73 27.44 19.19
CA LEU A 300 5.33 27.66 18.83
C LEU A 300 4.84 26.59 17.84
N THR A 301 3.77 25.90 18.23
CA THR A 301 3.10 24.89 17.40
C THR A 301 1.66 25.29 17.11
N LEU A 302 1.10 24.76 16.01
CA LEU A 302 -0.30 25.01 15.64
C LEU A 302 -1.31 24.65 16.77
N PRO A 303 -1.17 23.53 17.50
CA PRO A 303 -2.06 23.24 18.64
C PRO A 303 -1.96 24.25 19.77
N ARG A 304 -0.75 24.80 20.04
CA ARG A 304 -0.55 25.83 21.07
C ARG A 304 -1.22 27.14 20.68
N LEU A 305 -1.06 27.56 19.40
CA LEU A 305 -1.68 28.76 18.87
C LEU A 305 -3.22 28.64 18.85
N ALA A 306 -3.76 27.51 18.39
CA ALA A 306 -5.19 27.25 18.39
C ALA A 306 -5.82 27.34 19.78
N ARG A 307 -5.11 26.79 20.79
CA ARG A 307 -5.54 26.87 22.20
C ARG A 307 -5.55 28.31 22.72
N ARG A 308 -4.56 29.14 22.34
CA ARG A 308 -4.51 30.56 22.72
C ARG A 308 -5.63 31.36 22.07
N LEU A 309 -6.05 31.00 20.87
CA LEU A 309 -7.18 31.61 20.16
C LEU A 309 -8.56 31.07 20.61
N GLY A 310 -8.59 30.08 21.50
CA GLY A 310 -9.85 29.46 21.95
C GLY A 310 -10.58 28.70 20.84
N MET A 311 -9.89 28.24 19.79
CA MET A 311 -10.52 27.53 18.68
C MET A 311 -9.89 26.15 18.45
N PRO A 312 -10.63 25.19 17.84
CA PRO A 312 -10.09 23.90 17.44
C PRO A 312 -8.95 24.06 16.42
N GLN A 313 -7.91 23.21 16.52
CA GLN A 313 -6.78 23.20 15.58
C GLN A 313 -7.21 23.08 14.11
N ALA A 314 -8.22 22.25 13.83
CA ALA A 314 -8.78 22.06 12.50
C ALA A 314 -9.33 23.37 11.92
N ARG A 315 -10.01 24.16 12.75
CA ARG A 315 -10.58 25.44 12.36
C ARG A 315 -9.50 26.47 12.04
N LEU A 316 -8.43 26.51 12.84
CA LEU A 316 -7.29 27.41 12.55
C LEU A 316 -6.57 26.99 11.27
N THR A 317 -6.42 25.69 11.01
CA THR A 317 -5.86 25.18 9.74
C THR A 317 -6.72 25.60 8.55
N GLN A 318 -8.03 25.42 8.65
CA GLN A 318 -8.97 25.83 7.60
C GLN A 318 -8.93 27.34 7.37
N LEU A 319 -8.95 28.14 8.42
CA LEU A 319 -8.87 29.60 8.37
C LEU A 319 -7.62 30.08 7.60
N LEU A 320 -6.44 29.50 7.90
CA LEU A 320 -5.20 29.85 7.22
C LEU A 320 -5.17 29.39 5.76
N ASN A 321 -5.63 28.16 5.46
CA ASN A 321 -5.57 27.59 4.13
C ASN A 321 -6.63 28.17 3.18
N ASP A 322 -7.90 28.28 3.62
CA ASP A 322 -9.01 28.62 2.75
C ASP A 322 -9.16 30.15 2.58
N ASN A 323 -8.85 30.93 3.63
CA ASN A 323 -9.07 32.36 3.62
C ASN A 323 -7.78 33.18 3.50
N ASN A 324 -6.63 32.64 3.93
CA ASN A 324 -5.33 33.31 3.82
C ASN A 324 -4.38 32.60 2.83
N GLN A 325 -4.83 31.55 2.15
CA GLN A 325 -4.08 30.78 1.13
C GLN A 325 -2.66 30.41 1.57
N THR A 326 -2.45 30.22 2.89
CA THR A 326 -1.14 29.96 3.45
C THR A 326 -1.20 28.86 4.51
N SER A 327 -0.15 28.06 4.63
CA SER A 327 -0.03 27.08 5.71
C SER A 327 0.46 27.76 7.00
N PHE A 328 0.18 27.17 8.17
CA PHE A 328 0.71 27.67 9.45
C PHE A 328 2.25 27.89 9.41
N LYS A 329 2.97 26.96 8.78
CA LYS A 329 4.44 27.07 8.64
C LYS A 329 4.86 28.27 7.81
N GLN A 330 4.14 28.56 6.74
CA GLN A 330 4.40 29.73 5.88
C GLN A 330 4.02 31.02 6.58
N TYR A 331 2.86 31.08 7.23
CA TYR A 331 2.39 32.22 8.01
C TYR A 331 3.41 32.58 9.10
N LEU A 332 3.86 31.59 9.87
CA LEU A 332 4.88 31.80 10.92
C LEU A 332 6.22 32.27 10.33
N ALA A 333 6.64 31.69 9.21
CA ALA A 333 7.87 32.11 8.53
C ALA A 333 7.80 33.53 8.03
N GLN A 334 6.67 33.99 7.49
CA GLN A 334 6.49 35.41 7.06
C GLN A 334 6.62 36.37 8.23
N LEU A 335 6.01 36.09 9.39
CA LEU A 335 6.10 36.92 10.57
C LEU A 335 7.55 37.02 11.11
N ARG A 336 8.23 35.86 11.19
CA ARG A 336 9.62 35.77 11.63
C ARG A 336 10.61 36.50 10.69
N VAL A 337 10.36 36.37 9.38
CA VAL A 337 11.16 37.10 8.38
C VAL A 337 10.93 38.62 8.50
N GLY A 338 9.69 39.06 8.73
CA GLY A 338 9.36 40.45 8.98
C GLY A 338 10.11 41.01 10.18
N GLU A 339 10.16 40.28 11.31
CA GLU A 339 10.94 40.64 12.49
C GLU A 339 12.45 40.69 12.17
N ALA A 340 12.95 39.67 11.47
CA ALA A 340 14.36 39.63 11.07
C ALA A 340 14.75 40.85 10.18
N LYS A 341 13.88 41.26 9.25
CA LYS A 341 14.10 42.48 8.43
C LYS A 341 14.23 43.75 9.30
N THR A 342 13.33 43.87 10.26
CA THR A 342 13.38 45.02 11.22
C THR A 342 14.67 44.99 12.00
N LEU A 343 15.13 43.85 12.51
CA LEU A 343 16.40 43.73 13.22
C LEU A 343 17.61 43.97 12.32
N LEU A 344 17.60 43.46 11.07
CA LEU A 344 18.69 43.70 10.11
C LEU A 344 18.88 45.20 9.75
N SER A 345 17.77 45.96 9.74
CA SER A 345 17.79 47.38 9.44
C SER A 345 18.18 48.23 10.66
N ARG A 346 17.74 47.86 11.88
CA ARG A 346 17.99 48.61 13.12
C ARG A 346 19.37 48.32 13.74
N GLU A 347 19.83 47.06 13.63
CA GLU A 347 21.05 46.58 14.26
C GLU A 347 21.99 45.96 13.19
N PRO A 348 22.53 46.74 12.25
CA PRO A 348 23.28 46.20 11.12
C PRO A 348 24.59 45.52 11.48
N SER A 349 25.16 45.80 12.66
CA SER A 349 26.39 45.18 13.18
C SER A 349 26.15 43.84 13.91
N LYS A 350 24.87 43.51 14.21
CA LYS A 350 24.53 42.29 14.96
C LYS A 350 24.79 41.03 14.11
N PRO A 351 25.39 39.96 14.67
CA PRO A 351 25.60 38.71 13.96
C PRO A 351 24.29 38.14 13.40
N LEU A 352 24.32 37.47 12.23
CA LEU A 352 23.14 36.90 11.61
C LEU A 352 22.53 35.78 12.47
N GLU A 353 23.36 35.05 13.20
CA GLU A 353 22.96 34.04 14.16
C GLU A 353 22.08 34.62 15.27
N ALA A 354 22.52 35.73 15.86
CA ALA A 354 21.78 36.42 16.91
C ALA A 354 20.46 37.05 16.40
N ILE A 355 20.41 37.48 15.14
CA ILE A 355 19.19 37.97 14.50
C ILE A 355 18.23 36.81 14.23
N ALA A 356 18.72 35.66 13.76
CA ALA A 356 17.90 34.49 13.52
C ALA A 356 17.25 33.99 14.82
N GLU A 357 18.02 33.92 15.90
CA GLU A 357 17.53 33.52 17.22
C GLU A 357 16.49 34.52 17.76
N ALA A 358 16.79 35.82 17.72
CA ALA A 358 15.88 36.88 18.15
C ALA A 358 14.56 36.90 17.35
N ALA A 359 14.61 36.54 16.08
CA ALA A 359 13.44 36.40 15.22
C ALA A 359 12.68 35.02 15.39
N GLY A 360 13.10 34.17 16.32
CA GLY A 360 12.43 32.92 16.68
C GLY A 360 12.80 31.72 15.82
N PHE A 361 13.88 31.74 15.03
CA PHE A 361 14.33 30.58 14.28
C PHE A 361 15.19 29.65 15.14
N GLN A 362 14.98 28.35 15.02
CA GLN A 362 15.72 27.31 15.74
C GLN A 362 17.05 26.93 15.08
N SER A 363 17.23 27.25 13.80
CA SER A 363 18.46 26.92 13.07
C SER A 363 18.72 27.93 11.93
N MET A 364 20.00 28.15 11.63
CA MET A 364 20.43 29.02 10.54
C MET A 364 19.95 28.52 9.18
N SER A 365 19.93 27.21 8.94
CA SER A 365 19.46 26.64 7.67
C SER A 365 17.98 26.97 7.42
N THR A 366 17.14 26.89 8.47
CA THR A 366 15.72 27.26 8.39
C THR A 366 15.56 28.76 8.18
N PHE A 367 16.36 29.60 8.85
CA PHE A 367 16.36 31.05 8.68
C PHE A 367 16.70 31.44 7.23
N TYR A 368 17.82 30.97 6.69
CA TYR A 368 18.23 31.28 5.31
C TYR A 368 17.20 30.84 4.29
N SER A 369 16.69 29.59 4.44
CA SER A 369 15.68 29.05 3.55
C SER A 369 14.37 29.84 3.57
N ALA A 370 13.88 30.20 4.77
CA ALA A 370 12.65 30.96 4.94
C ALA A 370 12.81 32.38 4.39
N PHE A 371 13.92 33.06 4.73
CA PHE A 371 14.20 34.44 4.32
C PHE A 371 14.32 34.54 2.78
N LYS A 372 15.09 33.63 2.14
CA LYS A 372 15.20 33.58 0.68
C LYS A 372 13.86 33.28 0.00
N LYS A 373 13.03 32.45 0.63
CA LYS A 373 11.70 32.12 0.07
C LYS A 373 10.73 33.30 0.13
N VAL A 374 10.78 34.11 1.19
CA VAL A 374 9.88 35.24 1.40
C VAL A 374 10.36 36.51 0.66
N GLU A 375 11.67 36.81 0.72
CA GLU A 375 12.24 38.05 0.20
C GLU A 375 12.97 37.91 -1.15
N GLY A 376 13.15 36.68 -1.64
CA GLY A 376 13.88 36.42 -2.89
C GLY A 376 15.38 36.50 -2.78
N ILE A 377 15.93 37.12 -1.72
CA ILE A 377 17.36 37.37 -1.50
C ILE A 377 17.81 36.78 -0.15
N THR A 378 19.13 36.67 0.04
CA THR A 378 19.68 36.18 1.32
C THR A 378 19.64 37.28 2.40
N PRO A 379 19.62 36.88 3.71
CA PRO A 379 19.69 37.86 4.81
C PRO A 379 20.90 38.80 4.74
N ALA A 380 22.06 38.29 4.31
CA ALA A 380 23.27 39.07 4.13
C ALA A 380 23.12 40.11 3.02
N ALA A 381 22.56 39.72 1.87
CA ALA A 381 22.30 40.63 0.76
C ALA A 381 21.27 41.71 1.14
N PHE A 382 20.24 41.35 1.91
CA PHE A 382 19.26 42.29 2.43
C PHE A 382 19.93 43.34 3.35
N ARG A 383 20.82 42.90 4.26
CA ARG A 383 21.59 43.79 5.13
C ARG A 383 22.42 44.80 4.34
N GLN A 384 23.15 44.35 3.31
CA GLN A 384 23.95 45.23 2.46
C GLN A 384 23.09 46.29 1.77
N ARG A 385 21.93 45.91 1.21
CA ARG A 385 20.99 46.86 0.59
C ARG A 385 20.42 47.86 1.59
N ALA A 386 20.15 47.46 2.81
CA ALA A 386 19.64 48.36 3.86
C ALA A 386 20.71 49.36 4.36
N GLN A 387 22.00 49.06 4.20
CA GLN A 387 23.10 49.92 4.58
C GLN A 387 23.54 50.89 3.47
N THR A 388 23.09 50.67 2.23
CA THR A 388 23.40 51.55 1.08
C THR A 388 22.10 52.25 0.65
N PRO A 389 21.71 53.36 1.30
CA PRO A 389 20.55 54.13 0.91
C PRO A 389 20.90 54.96 -0.34
N GLY A 390 20.50 54.49 -1.50
CA GLY A 390 20.57 55.27 -2.72
C GLY A 390 21.43 54.70 -3.84
N ILE A 391 20.99 53.66 -4.51
CA ILE A 391 21.13 53.37 -5.95
C ILE A 391 20.15 52.22 -6.27
N ASP A 392 19.07 52.59 -6.87
CA ASP A 392 18.23 51.94 -7.86
C ASP A 392 16.72 52.02 -7.59
N SER A 393 16.18 53.17 -7.94
CA SER A 393 14.84 53.29 -8.52
C SER A 393 15.00 53.40 -10.04
N ARG A 394 15.52 52.38 -10.71
CA ARG A 394 15.32 52.20 -12.15
C ARG A 394 14.61 50.86 -12.36
N SER A 395 13.29 50.93 -12.51
CA SER A 395 12.51 49.95 -13.24
C SER A 395 13.14 49.73 -14.61
N PRO A 396 13.27 48.53 -15.11
CA PRO A 396 13.50 48.29 -16.54
C PRO A 396 12.25 48.74 -17.27
N GLU A 397 12.32 49.97 -17.81
CA GLU A 397 11.39 50.49 -18.77
C GLU A 397 11.50 49.67 -20.06
N ASN A 398 10.38 49.25 -20.50
CA ASN A 398 9.96 48.54 -21.66
C ASN A 398 10.59 49.12 -22.94
N ASP A 399 11.71 48.57 -23.42
CA ASP A 399 12.17 48.75 -24.80
C ASP A 399 11.52 47.70 -25.73
N SER A 400 10.29 48.00 -26.09
CA SER A 400 9.60 47.37 -27.22
C SER A 400 9.08 48.46 -28.14
N ASN A 401 9.98 49.19 -28.81
CA ASN A 401 9.65 49.88 -30.06
C ASN A 401 10.95 50.29 -30.74
N ALA A 402 11.41 49.45 -31.68
CA ALA A 402 12.06 49.86 -32.93
C ALA A 402 12.45 48.59 -33.71
N LEU A 403 11.66 48.27 -34.71
CA LEU A 403 12.04 48.08 -36.13
C LEU A 403 10.93 47.31 -36.84
N ILE A 404 10.22 48.13 -37.65
CA ILE A 404 9.72 47.88 -39.01
C ILE A 404 9.25 46.47 -39.35
#